data_f89f872ebe2567d0d8fdf7c517109da5
#
_entry.id   f89f872ebe2567d0d8fdf7c517109da5
#
_cell.length_a   1.000
_cell.length_b   1.000
_cell.length_c   1.000
_cell.angle_alpha   90.00
_cell.angle_beta   90.00
_cell.angle_gamma   90.00
#
_symmetry.space_group_name_H-M   'P 1'
#
loop_
_entity.id
_entity.type
_entity.pdbx_description
1 polymer ?
#
loop_
_entity_poly.entity_id
_entity_poly.type
_entity_poly.pdbx_seq_one_letter_code
_entity_poly.pdbx_strand_id
1 'polypeptide(L)'
;MTAIAPLPIKPQAENTYSQPIITDQWTRATWEEFLQILENPLYAESRCYYDTYQIKQMRVETMPVGLEHADDNTLIIFVISLYCTLKNIPARGLTNCSYVKTGVQGCQPDISYYIGEIASLIPRSSSIVSLDEYPVPNLIIEISSSTLQDDLGKKRLLYEQLGTQEYWIVDVQEVKIIVLEMLENGGSRQITESKVLGGLAIADLEEALKLSREKSQTEVGAWILQKYTSTKSE
;
A
#
# COMPACT_ATOMS: atom_id res chain seq x y z
N MET A 1 41.61 -6.72 10.02
CA MET A 1 40.20 -6.83 10.48
C MET A 1 39.90 -5.58 11.27
N THR A 2 39.23 -4.62 10.65
CA THR A 2 38.88 -3.36 11.29
C THR A 2 37.54 -3.59 12.02
N ALA A 3 37.54 -3.51 13.36
CA ALA A 3 36.34 -3.64 14.16
C ALA A 3 35.39 -2.48 13.83
N ILE A 4 34.18 -2.81 13.42
CA ILE A 4 33.09 -1.84 13.24
C ILE A 4 32.67 -1.37 14.63
N ALA A 5 32.77 -0.07 14.87
CA ALA A 5 32.31 0.52 16.13
C ALA A 5 30.79 0.29 16.28
N PRO A 6 30.28 -0.03 17.47
CA PRO A 6 28.85 -0.19 17.69
C PRO A 6 28.14 1.16 17.43
N LEU A 7 27.02 1.08 16.70
CA LEU A 7 26.16 2.24 16.46
C LEU A 7 25.64 2.79 17.81
N PRO A 8 25.53 4.13 17.93
CA PRO A 8 25.02 4.73 19.17
C PRO A 8 23.58 4.27 19.42
N ILE A 9 23.33 3.72 20.59
CA ILE A 9 22.00 3.36 21.07
C ILE A 9 21.22 4.68 21.21
N LYS A 10 20.17 4.86 20.39
CA LYS A 10 19.21 5.97 20.58
C LYS A 10 18.62 5.86 22.00
N PRO A 11 18.46 6.98 22.73
CA PRO A 11 17.81 6.97 24.04
C PRO A 11 16.39 6.39 23.85
N GLN A 12 16.03 5.42 24.71
CA GLN A 12 14.65 4.91 24.77
C GLN A 12 13.74 6.08 25.17
N ALA A 13 12.79 6.42 24.28
CA ALA A 13 11.72 7.34 24.62
C ALA A 13 10.88 6.70 25.74
N GLU A 14 10.57 7.47 26.79
CA GLU A 14 9.69 7.01 27.85
C GLU A 14 8.31 6.70 27.26
N ASN A 15 7.82 5.50 27.54
CA ASN A 15 6.50 5.07 27.13
C ASN A 15 5.45 5.85 27.94
N THR A 16 4.79 6.82 27.32
CA THR A 16 3.75 7.65 27.92
C THR A 16 2.40 6.93 28.05
N TYR A 17 2.31 5.69 27.53
CA TYR A 17 1.10 4.88 27.67
C TYR A 17 1.03 4.21 29.04
N SER A 18 -0.14 4.27 29.64
CA SER A 18 -0.44 3.58 30.90
C SER A 18 -0.50 2.06 30.77
N GLN A 19 -0.58 1.55 29.54
CA GLN A 19 -0.55 0.12 29.23
C GLN A 19 0.28 -0.15 27.97
N PRO A 20 0.93 -1.33 27.84
CA PRO A 20 1.65 -1.70 26.64
C PRO A 20 0.69 -1.83 25.45
N ILE A 21 1.05 -1.24 24.30
CA ILE A 21 0.29 -1.36 23.08
C ILE A 21 0.48 -2.77 22.52
N ILE A 22 -0.64 -3.41 22.18
CA ILE A 22 -0.62 -4.68 21.46
C ILE A 22 -0.40 -4.35 19.98
N THR A 23 0.72 -4.82 19.43
CA THR A 23 1.05 -4.66 18.00
C THR A 23 0.51 -5.82 17.17
N ASP A 24 0.42 -5.62 15.86
CA ASP A 24 0.05 -6.61 14.86
C ASP A 24 -1.36 -7.22 15.05
N GLN A 25 -2.19 -6.51 15.81
CA GLN A 25 -3.61 -6.84 16.04
C GLN A 25 -4.46 -5.56 16.06
N TRP A 26 -5.72 -5.68 15.66
CA TRP A 26 -6.71 -4.63 15.83
C TRP A 26 -7.16 -4.53 17.27
N THR A 27 -6.96 -3.38 17.89
CA THR A 27 -7.35 -3.10 19.27
C THR A 27 -8.28 -1.90 19.33
N ARG A 28 -9.18 -1.84 20.32
CA ARG A 28 -10.01 -0.65 20.52
C ARG A 28 -9.12 0.53 20.85
N ALA A 29 -9.39 1.66 20.21
CA ALA A 29 -8.67 2.91 20.43
C ALA A 29 -9.53 4.11 20.10
N THR A 30 -9.26 5.23 20.74
CA THR A 30 -9.80 6.54 20.37
C THR A 30 -8.93 7.19 19.29
N TRP A 31 -9.43 8.25 18.68
CA TRP A 31 -8.66 9.05 17.73
C TRP A 31 -7.44 9.71 18.38
N GLU A 32 -7.60 10.18 19.60
CA GLU A 32 -6.54 10.82 20.39
C GLU A 32 -5.41 9.82 20.68
N GLU A 33 -5.73 8.58 21.03
CA GLU A 33 -4.75 7.52 21.23
C GLU A 33 -4.01 7.19 19.92
N PHE A 34 -4.72 7.13 18.79
CA PHE A 34 -4.09 6.94 17.48
C PHE A 34 -3.11 8.07 17.13
N LEU A 35 -3.49 9.34 17.37
CA LEU A 35 -2.59 10.47 17.14
C LEU A 35 -1.34 10.41 18.01
N GLN A 36 -1.48 10.01 19.28
CA GLN A 36 -0.34 9.81 20.18
C GLN A 36 0.64 8.75 19.66
N ILE A 37 0.13 7.69 19.00
CA ILE A 37 0.98 6.67 18.37
C ILE A 37 1.74 7.25 17.18
N LEU A 38 1.07 7.99 16.31
CA LEU A 38 1.70 8.61 15.15
C LEU A 38 2.83 9.58 15.52
N GLU A 39 2.70 10.24 16.68
CA GLU A 39 3.70 11.18 17.19
C GLU A 39 4.78 10.50 18.05
N ASN A 40 4.61 9.25 18.45
CA ASN A 40 5.51 8.57 19.35
C ASN A 40 6.75 8.03 18.60
N PRO A 41 7.97 8.48 18.96
CA PRO A 41 9.20 8.03 18.30
C PRO A 41 9.44 6.51 18.34
N LEU A 42 8.85 5.78 19.28
CA LEU A 42 8.95 4.32 19.36
C LEU A 42 8.28 3.63 18.17
N TYR A 43 7.28 4.26 17.57
CA TYR A 43 6.51 3.74 16.44
C TYR A 43 6.77 4.47 15.13
N ALA A 44 7.84 5.30 15.05
CA ALA A 44 8.15 6.11 13.87
C ALA A 44 8.38 5.29 12.59
N GLU A 45 8.75 4.01 12.73
CA GLU A 45 8.96 3.08 11.62
C GLU A 45 7.83 2.05 11.49
N SER A 46 6.77 2.18 12.31
CA SER A 46 5.61 1.29 12.29
C SER A 46 4.55 1.81 11.33
N ARG A 47 3.79 0.89 10.74
CA ARG A 47 2.60 1.25 9.97
C ARG A 47 1.41 1.33 10.91
N CYS A 48 0.67 2.43 10.82
CA CYS A 48 -0.44 2.69 11.72
C CYS A 48 -1.75 2.81 10.94
N TYR A 49 -2.76 2.09 11.41
CA TYR A 49 -4.10 2.10 10.85
C TYR A 49 -5.10 2.47 11.93
N TYR A 50 -6.11 3.23 11.57
CA TYR A 50 -7.25 3.58 12.43
C TYR A 50 -8.54 3.53 11.64
N ASP A 51 -9.58 3.02 12.27
CA ASP A 51 -10.90 2.88 11.65
C ASP A 51 -12.02 3.08 12.66
N THR A 52 -13.10 3.74 12.24
CA THR A 52 -14.29 3.98 13.07
C THR A 52 -15.55 3.26 12.60
N TYR A 53 -15.46 2.48 11.52
CA TYR A 53 -16.65 1.96 10.84
C TYR A 53 -17.62 1.17 11.70
N GLN A 54 -17.17 0.14 12.36
CA GLN A 54 -18.03 -0.65 13.25
C GLN A 54 -17.73 -0.35 14.72
N ILE A 55 -16.44 -0.27 15.00
CA ILE A 55 -15.90 0.05 16.32
C ILE A 55 -14.65 0.89 16.10
N LYS A 56 -14.41 1.85 17.00
CA LYS A 56 -13.16 2.60 17.03
C LYS A 56 -12.02 1.67 17.36
N GLN A 57 -11.09 1.48 16.42
CA GLN A 57 -9.98 0.54 16.55
C GLN A 57 -8.75 1.04 15.83
N MET A 58 -7.58 0.62 16.28
CA MET A 58 -6.31 0.86 15.61
C MET A 58 -5.51 -0.44 15.48
N ARG A 59 -4.58 -0.45 14.55
CA ARG A 59 -3.56 -1.47 14.38
C ARG A 59 -2.21 -0.80 14.18
N VAL A 60 -1.21 -1.29 14.88
CA VAL A 60 0.19 -0.86 14.73
C VAL A 60 0.99 -2.07 14.27
N GLU A 61 1.53 -2.01 13.06
CA GLU A 61 2.33 -3.07 12.47
C GLU A 61 3.81 -2.76 12.67
N THR A 62 4.51 -3.64 13.40
CA THR A 62 5.93 -3.48 13.76
C THR A 62 6.83 -4.53 13.12
N MET A 63 6.26 -5.46 12.37
CA MET A 63 6.99 -6.55 11.73
C MET A 63 7.98 -6.02 10.68
N PRO A 64 9.23 -6.50 10.68
CA PRO A 64 10.18 -6.14 9.63
C PRO A 64 9.72 -6.71 8.27
N VAL A 65 9.95 -5.92 7.23
CA VAL A 65 9.66 -6.33 5.85
C VAL A 65 10.72 -7.33 5.37
N GLY A 66 10.29 -8.52 4.98
CA GLY A 66 11.16 -9.55 4.41
C GLY A 66 11.55 -9.27 2.95
N LEU A 67 12.56 -9.99 2.45
CA LEU A 67 13.09 -9.80 1.08
C LEU A 67 12.00 -9.99 0.01
N GLU A 68 11.22 -11.07 0.10
CA GLU A 68 10.18 -11.37 -0.90
C GLU A 68 9.11 -10.28 -0.99
N HIS A 69 8.65 -9.78 0.16
CA HIS A 69 7.71 -8.67 0.22
C HIS A 69 8.32 -7.40 -0.42
N ALA A 70 9.56 -7.06 -0.08
CA ALA A 70 10.23 -5.88 -0.62
C ALA A 70 10.47 -5.97 -2.13
N ASP A 71 10.78 -7.16 -2.63
CA ASP A 71 11.02 -7.44 -4.05
C ASP A 71 9.71 -7.33 -4.84
N ASP A 72 8.63 -7.97 -4.37
CA ASP A 72 7.31 -7.87 -4.98
C ASP A 72 6.77 -6.44 -4.96
N ASN A 73 6.94 -5.72 -3.85
CA ASN A 73 6.57 -4.31 -3.75
C ASN A 73 7.27 -3.46 -4.83
N THR A 74 8.57 -3.65 -4.98
CA THR A 74 9.37 -2.93 -5.99
C THR A 74 8.95 -3.30 -7.41
N LEU A 75 8.72 -4.59 -7.67
CA LEU A 75 8.32 -5.08 -8.98
C LEU A 75 6.95 -4.54 -9.39
N ILE A 76 5.96 -4.59 -8.52
CA ILE A 76 4.59 -4.09 -8.79
C ILE A 76 4.63 -2.61 -9.16
N ILE A 77 5.36 -1.79 -8.38
CA ILE A 77 5.53 -0.36 -8.70
C ILE A 77 6.19 -0.17 -10.04
N PHE A 78 7.27 -0.91 -10.32
CA PHE A 78 8.00 -0.82 -11.57
C PHE A 78 7.12 -1.16 -12.77
N VAL A 79 6.39 -2.27 -12.72
CA VAL A 79 5.53 -2.74 -13.81
C VAL A 79 4.37 -1.78 -14.06
N ILE A 80 3.67 -1.32 -13.01
CA ILE A 80 2.58 -0.36 -13.14
C ILE A 80 3.09 0.97 -13.71
N SER A 81 4.22 1.48 -13.22
CA SER A 81 4.77 2.74 -13.70
C SER A 81 5.20 2.65 -15.16
N LEU A 82 5.79 1.51 -15.57
CA LEU A 82 6.17 1.26 -16.95
C LEU A 82 4.93 1.16 -17.85
N TYR A 83 3.90 0.44 -17.42
CA TYR A 83 2.63 0.35 -18.13
C TYR A 83 1.97 1.73 -18.31
N CYS A 84 1.88 2.52 -17.25
CA CYS A 84 1.35 3.88 -17.32
C CYS A 84 2.11 4.75 -18.32
N THR A 85 3.45 4.63 -18.35
CA THR A 85 4.29 5.33 -19.32
C THR A 85 3.99 4.92 -20.76
N LEU A 86 3.87 3.61 -21.03
CA LEU A 86 3.57 3.07 -22.35
C LEU A 86 2.15 3.46 -22.86
N LYS A 87 1.20 3.58 -21.93
CA LYS A 87 -0.19 3.94 -22.25
C LYS A 87 -0.48 5.44 -22.15
N ASN A 88 0.53 6.26 -21.81
CA ASN A 88 0.39 7.69 -21.55
C ASN A 88 -0.68 8.00 -20.49
N ILE A 89 -0.74 7.18 -19.44
CA ILE A 89 -1.64 7.39 -18.30
C ILE A 89 -0.89 8.23 -17.26
N PRO A 90 -1.35 9.46 -16.95
CA PRO A 90 -0.77 10.24 -15.87
C PRO A 90 -0.93 9.47 -14.55
N ALA A 91 0.17 9.20 -13.86
CA ALA A 91 0.13 8.43 -12.62
C ALA A 91 1.22 8.91 -11.65
N ARG A 92 0.91 8.88 -10.37
CA ARG A 92 1.86 9.12 -9.29
C ARG A 92 1.77 8.00 -8.27
N GLY A 93 2.78 7.13 -8.27
CA GLY A 93 2.92 6.06 -7.29
C GLY A 93 3.64 6.54 -6.04
N LEU A 94 3.18 6.10 -4.88
CA LEU A 94 3.75 6.36 -3.57
C LEU A 94 3.88 5.05 -2.80
N THR A 95 4.96 4.92 -2.02
CA THR A 95 5.21 3.78 -1.14
C THR A 95 5.13 4.21 0.30
N ASN A 96 4.50 3.40 1.15
CA ASN A 96 4.39 3.66 2.59
C ASN A 96 3.91 5.09 2.91
N CYS A 97 3.02 5.64 2.09
CA CYS A 97 2.49 6.96 2.30
C CYS A 97 1.36 6.91 3.34
N SER A 98 1.46 7.75 4.38
CA SER A 98 0.45 7.85 5.41
C SER A 98 -0.67 8.79 4.98
N TYR A 99 -1.91 8.37 5.20
CA TYR A 99 -3.15 9.09 4.91
C TYR A 99 -3.98 9.22 6.16
N VAL A 100 -4.60 10.37 6.36
CA VAL A 100 -5.44 10.65 7.51
C VAL A 100 -6.70 11.41 7.07
N LYS A 101 -7.87 10.90 7.47
CA LYS A 101 -9.15 11.61 7.47
C LYS A 101 -9.53 11.87 8.91
N THR A 102 -9.51 13.15 9.31
CA THR A 102 -9.57 13.56 10.71
C THR A 102 -10.74 12.95 11.47
N GLY A 103 -10.44 12.27 12.58
CA GLY A 103 -11.43 11.66 13.47
C GLY A 103 -12.13 10.41 12.90
N VAL A 104 -11.78 9.99 11.67
CA VAL A 104 -12.50 8.93 10.95
C VAL A 104 -11.58 7.76 10.64
N GLN A 105 -10.49 7.99 9.90
CA GLN A 105 -9.62 6.94 9.41
C GLN A 105 -8.16 7.38 9.31
N GLY A 106 -7.24 6.43 9.48
CA GLY A 106 -5.83 6.57 9.17
C GLY A 106 -5.32 5.27 8.54
N CYS A 107 -4.44 5.37 7.55
CA CYS A 107 -3.84 4.20 6.91
C CYS A 107 -2.46 4.51 6.31
N GLN A 108 -1.68 3.44 6.11
CA GLN A 108 -0.36 3.51 5.49
C GLN A 108 -0.14 2.25 4.63
N PRO A 109 -0.73 2.21 3.42
CA PRO A 109 -0.59 1.06 2.52
C PRO A 109 0.84 0.90 2.02
N ASP A 110 1.19 -0.30 1.56
CA ASP A 110 2.46 -0.57 0.91
C ASP A 110 2.65 0.30 -0.33
N ILE A 111 1.62 0.36 -1.20
CA ILE A 111 1.62 1.15 -2.42
C ILE A 111 0.28 1.87 -2.57
N SER A 112 0.33 3.07 -3.10
CA SER A 112 -0.85 3.82 -3.52
C SER A 112 -0.58 4.58 -4.81
N TYR A 113 -1.61 4.77 -5.63
CA TYR A 113 -1.53 5.52 -6.88
C TYR A 113 -2.63 6.57 -6.99
N TYR A 114 -2.21 7.77 -7.37
CA TYR A 114 -3.08 8.79 -7.93
C TYR A 114 -2.99 8.70 -9.45
N ILE A 115 -4.13 8.58 -10.14
CA ILE A 115 -4.20 8.28 -11.58
C ILE A 115 -5.04 9.32 -12.28
N GLY A 116 -4.65 9.69 -13.51
CA GLY A 116 -5.33 10.71 -14.29
C GLY A 116 -5.10 12.12 -13.76
N GLU A 117 -6.14 12.94 -13.78
CA GLU A 117 -6.05 14.37 -13.41
C GLU A 117 -5.59 14.58 -11.96
N ILE A 118 -5.97 13.69 -11.06
CA ILE A 118 -5.61 13.81 -9.64
C ILE A 118 -4.15 13.49 -9.33
N ALA A 119 -3.41 12.93 -10.29
CA ALA A 119 -2.00 12.58 -10.09
C ALA A 119 -1.10 13.79 -9.77
N SER A 120 -1.51 14.99 -10.19
CA SER A 120 -0.78 16.25 -9.97
C SER A 120 -1.27 17.07 -8.78
N LEU A 121 -2.41 16.70 -8.16
CA LEU A 121 -3.05 17.53 -7.13
C LEU A 121 -2.31 17.51 -5.79
N ILE A 122 -1.59 16.43 -5.49
CA ILE A 122 -0.91 16.29 -4.19
C ILE A 122 0.43 17.03 -4.24
N PRO A 123 0.63 18.07 -3.40
CA PRO A 123 1.89 18.79 -3.36
C PRO A 123 3.02 17.90 -2.81
N ARG A 124 4.26 18.26 -3.11
CA ARG A 124 5.41 17.61 -2.45
C ARG A 124 5.56 18.21 -1.06
N SER A 125 5.41 17.39 -0.04
CA SER A 125 5.64 17.74 1.36
C SER A 125 6.20 16.53 2.11
N SER A 126 6.71 16.75 3.31
CA SER A 126 7.10 15.68 4.24
C SER A 126 5.96 15.30 5.21
N SER A 127 4.79 15.89 5.03
CA SER A 127 3.64 15.69 5.91
C SER A 127 2.82 14.47 5.50
N ILE A 128 2.08 13.91 6.46
CA ILE A 128 1.00 12.97 6.22
C ILE A 128 -0.04 13.62 5.29
N VAL A 129 -0.58 12.87 4.35
CA VAL A 129 -1.59 13.38 3.40
C VAL A 129 -2.94 13.49 4.11
N SER A 130 -3.46 14.71 4.22
CA SER A 130 -4.81 14.97 4.72
C SER A 130 -5.85 14.65 3.64
N LEU A 131 -6.72 13.68 3.91
CA LEU A 131 -7.85 13.35 3.05
C LEU A 131 -9.08 14.27 3.28
N ASP A 132 -8.95 15.23 4.18
CA ASP A 132 -9.90 16.35 4.31
C ASP A 132 -9.60 17.45 3.28
N GLU A 133 -8.35 17.50 2.76
CA GLU A 133 -7.88 18.50 1.81
C GLU A 133 -7.63 17.94 0.41
N TYR A 134 -7.19 16.69 0.34
CA TYR A 134 -6.77 16.02 -0.91
C TYR A 134 -7.62 14.79 -1.21
N PRO A 135 -7.75 14.41 -2.49
CA PRO A 135 -8.51 13.23 -2.87
C PRO A 135 -7.87 11.94 -2.32
N VAL A 136 -8.70 10.91 -2.18
CA VAL A 136 -8.25 9.54 -1.90
C VAL A 136 -7.49 8.99 -3.12
N PRO A 137 -6.43 8.18 -2.93
CA PRO A 137 -5.78 7.48 -4.04
C PRO A 137 -6.79 6.60 -4.81
N ASN A 138 -6.70 6.59 -6.15
CA ASN A 138 -7.55 5.73 -6.98
C ASN A 138 -7.29 4.23 -6.74
N LEU A 139 -6.03 3.88 -6.46
CA LEU A 139 -5.57 2.53 -6.30
C LEU A 139 -4.74 2.42 -5.03
N ILE A 140 -5.06 1.43 -4.22
CA ILE A 140 -4.31 1.03 -3.03
C ILE A 140 -3.93 -0.45 -3.18
N ILE A 141 -2.68 -0.79 -2.84
CA ILE A 141 -2.14 -2.14 -2.94
C ILE A 141 -1.45 -2.50 -1.63
N GLU A 142 -1.77 -3.66 -1.09
CA GLU A 142 -1.06 -4.29 0.03
C GLU A 142 -0.29 -5.51 -0.48
N ILE A 143 0.94 -5.67 -0.04
CA ILE A 143 1.80 -6.82 -0.33
C ILE A 143 1.72 -7.77 0.86
N SER A 144 0.98 -8.84 0.68
CA SER A 144 0.59 -9.75 1.77
C SER A 144 1.51 -10.96 1.83
N SER A 145 2.40 -11.01 2.80
CA SER A 145 3.22 -12.18 3.09
C SER A 145 2.72 -13.00 4.29
N SER A 146 2.21 -12.33 5.33
CA SER A 146 1.67 -12.94 6.56
C SER A 146 0.35 -12.32 7.00
N THR A 147 -0.12 -11.27 6.34
CA THR A 147 -1.27 -10.45 6.71
C THR A 147 -2.52 -10.72 5.87
N LEU A 148 -2.52 -11.75 5.01
CA LEU A 148 -3.56 -12.01 4.01
C LEU A 148 -5.00 -11.98 4.58
N GLN A 149 -5.21 -12.56 5.77
CA GLN A 149 -6.53 -12.57 6.39
C GLN A 149 -6.99 -11.17 6.82
N ASP A 150 -6.07 -10.33 7.26
CA ASP A 150 -6.36 -8.95 7.63
C ASP A 150 -6.59 -8.09 6.39
N ASP A 151 -5.77 -8.26 5.36
CA ASP A 151 -5.89 -7.56 4.09
C ASP A 151 -7.21 -7.88 3.36
N LEU A 152 -7.64 -9.16 3.39
CA LEU A 152 -8.95 -9.60 2.90
C LEU A 152 -10.12 -9.16 3.78
N GLY A 153 -9.88 -8.90 5.05
CA GLY A 153 -10.88 -8.60 6.07
C GLY A 153 -10.96 -7.13 6.44
N LYS A 154 -10.28 -6.76 7.51
CA LYS A 154 -10.38 -5.42 8.12
C LYS A 154 -9.86 -4.31 7.25
N LYS A 155 -8.69 -4.48 6.62
CA LYS A 155 -8.11 -3.48 5.73
C LYS A 155 -8.98 -3.29 4.48
N ARG A 156 -9.57 -4.37 3.93
CA ARG A 156 -10.53 -4.24 2.82
C ARG A 156 -11.70 -3.33 3.18
N LEU A 157 -12.30 -3.52 4.35
CA LEU A 157 -13.40 -2.67 4.83
C LEU A 157 -12.96 -1.22 5.07
N LEU A 158 -11.75 -1.02 5.60
CA LEU A 158 -11.16 0.31 5.78
C LEU A 158 -11.02 1.03 4.43
N TYR A 159 -10.45 0.37 3.41
CA TYR A 159 -10.25 0.98 2.08
C TYR A 159 -11.55 1.14 1.29
N GLU A 160 -12.52 0.26 1.47
CA GLU A 160 -13.88 0.43 0.94
C GLU A 160 -14.50 1.73 1.44
N GLN A 161 -14.41 2.00 2.74
CA GLN A 161 -14.98 3.21 3.34
C GLN A 161 -14.17 4.46 3.11
N LEU A 162 -12.85 4.32 2.94
CA LEU A 162 -12.00 5.40 2.53
C LEU A 162 -12.45 5.97 1.18
N GLY A 163 -13.02 5.10 0.33
CA GLY A 163 -13.54 5.45 -1.00
C GLY A 163 -12.48 5.34 -2.10
N THR A 164 -11.47 4.48 -1.94
CA THR A 164 -10.59 4.13 -3.07
C THR A 164 -11.38 3.42 -4.15
N GLN A 165 -10.97 3.55 -5.41
CA GLN A 165 -11.70 2.91 -6.52
C GLN A 165 -11.32 1.44 -6.68
N GLU A 166 -10.04 1.11 -6.48
CA GLU A 166 -9.55 -0.26 -6.51
C GLU A 166 -8.64 -0.54 -5.32
N TYR A 167 -8.80 -1.73 -4.76
CA TYR A 167 -7.94 -2.27 -3.73
C TYR A 167 -7.38 -3.62 -4.17
N TRP A 168 -6.06 -3.74 -4.16
CA TRP A 168 -5.35 -4.94 -4.59
C TRP A 168 -4.61 -5.58 -3.43
N ILE A 169 -4.62 -6.90 -3.39
CA ILE A 169 -3.89 -7.70 -2.42
C ILE A 169 -2.96 -8.62 -3.22
N VAL A 170 -1.67 -8.44 -3.07
CA VAL A 170 -0.64 -9.29 -3.69
C VAL A 170 -0.28 -10.39 -2.69
N ASP A 171 -0.75 -11.60 -2.92
CA ASP A 171 -0.36 -12.78 -2.15
C ASP A 171 1.02 -13.26 -2.60
N VAL A 172 2.03 -12.97 -1.77
CA VAL A 172 3.44 -13.29 -2.05
C VAL A 172 3.67 -14.80 -2.14
N GLN A 173 2.95 -15.59 -1.33
CA GLN A 173 3.15 -17.03 -1.23
C GLN A 173 2.56 -17.76 -2.44
N GLU A 174 1.35 -17.39 -2.85
CA GLU A 174 0.66 -18.02 -3.98
C GLU A 174 1.00 -17.34 -5.32
N VAL A 175 1.75 -16.23 -5.31
CA VAL A 175 2.07 -15.41 -6.49
C VAL A 175 0.79 -15.02 -7.25
N LYS A 176 -0.20 -14.53 -6.51
CA LYS A 176 -1.53 -14.17 -6.98
C LYS A 176 -1.89 -12.74 -6.59
N ILE A 177 -2.73 -12.12 -7.40
CA ILE A 177 -3.24 -10.78 -7.14
C ILE A 177 -4.77 -10.82 -7.08
N ILE A 178 -5.32 -10.48 -5.92
CA ILE A 178 -6.75 -10.32 -5.72
C ILE A 178 -7.06 -8.84 -5.93
N VAL A 179 -7.82 -8.52 -6.96
CA VAL A 179 -8.20 -7.16 -7.31
C VAL A 179 -9.67 -6.94 -7.04
N LEU A 180 -9.95 -5.95 -6.21
CA LEU A 180 -11.29 -5.58 -5.80
C LEU A 180 -11.63 -4.18 -6.31
N GLU A 181 -12.62 -4.09 -7.18
CA GLU A 181 -13.29 -2.84 -7.49
C GLU A 181 -14.21 -2.48 -6.33
N MET A 182 -14.05 -1.29 -5.77
CA MET A 182 -14.91 -0.76 -4.73
C MET A 182 -16.15 -0.12 -5.36
N LEU A 183 -17.34 -0.48 -4.86
CA LEU A 183 -18.61 -0.04 -5.43
C LEU A 183 -19.13 1.20 -4.73
N GLU A 184 -19.69 2.16 -5.46
CA GLU A 184 -20.25 3.40 -4.91
C GLU A 184 -21.33 3.17 -3.85
N ASN A 185 -22.08 2.07 -3.96
CA ASN A 185 -23.14 1.69 -3.02
C ASN A 185 -22.66 0.86 -1.83
N GLY A 186 -21.34 0.76 -1.64
CA GLY A 186 -20.70 -0.12 -0.67
C GLY A 186 -20.52 -1.54 -1.19
N GLY A 187 -19.57 -2.25 -0.58
CA GLY A 187 -19.13 -3.56 -1.02
C GLY A 187 -18.07 -3.48 -2.12
N SER A 188 -17.59 -4.64 -2.50
CA SER A 188 -16.56 -4.77 -3.52
C SER A 188 -16.83 -6.01 -4.39
N ARG A 189 -16.31 -6.01 -5.61
CA ARG A 189 -16.32 -7.18 -6.48
C ARG A 189 -14.94 -7.46 -7.04
N GLN A 190 -14.60 -8.72 -7.17
CA GLN A 190 -13.36 -9.12 -7.81
C GLN A 190 -13.43 -8.86 -9.31
N ILE A 191 -12.34 -8.31 -9.86
CA ILE A 191 -12.15 -8.05 -11.28
C ILE A 191 -10.83 -8.66 -11.76
N THR A 192 -10.71 -8.88 -13.06
CA THR A 192 -9.52 -9.46 -13.70
C THR A 192 -8.74 -8.46 -14.55
N GLU A 193 -9.28 -7.25 -14.71
CA GLU A 193 -8.66 -6.14 -15.42
C GLU A 193 -8.87 -4.87 -14.61
N SER A 194 -7.81 -4.07 -14.44
CA SER A 194 -7.89 -2.79 -13.74
C SER A 194 -8.61 -1.75 -14.57
N LYS A 195 -9.64 -1.14 -14.03
CA LYS A 195 -10.36 -0.04 -14.64
C LYS A 195 -9.61 1.28 -14.51
N VAL A 196 -9.03 1.51 -13.32
CA VAL A 196 -8.29 2.75 -13.05
C VAL A 196 -7.01 2.85 -13.89
N LEU A 197 -6.46 1.71 -14.30
CA LEU A 197 -5.31 1.62 -15.20
C LEU A 197 -5.71 1.35 -16.68
N GLY A 198 -6.96 1.60 -17.04
CA GLY A 198 -7.40 1.53 -18.43
C GLY A 198 -7.30 0.14 -19.07
N GLY A 199 -7.61 -0.92 -18.31
CA GLY A 199 -7.68 -2.29 -18.82
C GLY A 199 -6.38 -3.09 -18.67
N LEU A 200 -5.50 -2.75 -17.71
CA LEU A 200 -4.35 -3.59 -17.36
C LEU A 200 -4.86 -4.95 -16.89
N ALA A 201 -4.52 -6.01 -17.62
CA ALA A 201 -4.87 -7.38 -17.26
C ALA A 201 -4.07 -7.82 -16.02
N ILE A 202 -4.75 -8.31 -14.99
CA ILE A 202 -4.11 -8.75 -13.74
C ILE A 202 -3.22 -9.97 -13.98
N ALA A 203 -3.60 -10.85 -14.91
CA ALA A 203 -2.78 -11.99 -15.32
C ALA A 203 -1.37 -11.59 -15.81
N ASP A 204 -1.22 -10.39 -16.37
CA ASP A 204 0.08 -9.90 -16.81
C ASP A 204 1.00 -9.50 -15.65
N LEU A 205 0.42 -8.95 -14.59
CA LEU A 205 1.14 -8.67 -13.34
C LEU A 205 1.52 -9.97 -12.61
N GLU A 206 0.61 -10.94 -12.55
CA GLU A 206 0.91 -12.25 -11.98
C GLU A 206 2.01 -12.98 -12.78
N GLU A 207 2.02 -12.84 -14.10
CA GLU A 207 3.09 -13.40 -14.93
C GLU A 207 4.43 -12.66 -14.68
N ALA A 208 4.40 -11.34 -14.53
CA ALA A 208 5.58 -10.55 -14.15
C ALA A 208 6.15 -10.99 -12.80
N LEU A 209 5.28 -11.23 -11.80
CA LEU A 209 5.68 -11.79 -10.49
C LEU A 209 6.30 -13.17 -10.61
N LYS A 210 5.73 -14.07 -11.44
CA LYS A 210 6.29 -15.40 -11.68
C LYS A 210 7.66 -15.32 -12.35
N LEU A 211 7.78 -14.50 -13.39
CA LEU A 211 9.04 -14.29 -14.09
C LEU A 211 10.14 -13.74 -13.17
N SER A 212 9.82 -12.88 -12.22
CA SER A 212 10.79 -12.32 -11.29
C SER A 212 11.39 -13.33 -10.32
N ARG A 213 10.77 -14.50 -10.15
CA ARG A 213 11.34 -15.58 -9.35
C ARG A 213 12.58 -16.22 -10.01
N GLU A 214 12.70 -16.08 -11.34
CA GLU A 214 13.76 -16.71 -12.15
C GLU A 214 14.60 -15.71 -12.92
N LYS A 215 14.11 -14.48 -13.11
CA LYS A 215 14.71 -13.41 -13.92
C LYS A 215 14.92 -12.14 -13.14
N SER A 216 15.86 -11.33 -13.60
CA SER A 216 16.07 -9.98 -13.07
C SER A 216 14.88 -9.07 -13.36
N GLN A 217 14.67 -8.04 -12.54
CA GLN A 217 13.65 -7.01 -12.79
C GLN A 217 13.82 -6.34 -14.16
N THR A 218 15.08 -6.20 -14.65
CA THR A 218 15.37 -5.66 -15.98
C THR A 218 14.81 -6.55 -17.09
N GLU A 219 14.94 -7.88 -16.98
CA GLU A 219 14.39 -8.82 -17.96
C GLU A 219 12.86 -8.83 -17.93
N VAL A 220 12.26 -8.75 -16.74
CA VAL A 220 10.80 -8.59 -16.58
C VAL A 220 10.33 -7.29 -17.24
N GLY A 221 11.05 -6.20 -17.02
CA GLY A 221 10.76 -4.92 -17.67
C GLY A 221 10.82 -4.99 -19.20
N ALA A 222 11.83 -5.67 -19.75
CA ALA A 222 11.95 -5.88 -21.19
C ALA A 222 10.76 -6.72 -21.74
N TRP A 223 10.30 -7.72 -21.00
CA TRP A 223 9.12 -8.50 -21.35
C TRP A 223 7.84 -7.64 -21.38
N ILE A 224 7.62 -6.78 -20.37
CA ILE A 224 6.49 -5.85 -20.33
C ILE A 224 6.55 -4.87 -21.54
N LEU A 225 7.73 -4.31 -21.81
CA LEU A 225 7.92 -3.42 -22.97
C LEU A 225 7.54 -4.14 -24.27
N GLN A 226 8.04 -5.34 -24.50
CA GLN A 226 7.74 -6.12 -25.70
C GLN A 226 6.24 -6.39 -25.80
N LYS A 227 5.60 -6.81 -24.71
CA LYS A 227 4.17 -7.16 -24.70
C LYS A 227 3.27 -5.98 -25.08
N TYR A 228 3.52 -4.80 -24.49
CA TYR A 228 2.63 -3.65 -24.65
C TYR A 228 3.01 -2.70 -25.79
N THR A 229 4.19 -2.86 -26.39
CA THR A 229 4.55 -2.12 -27.63
C THR A 229 4.17 -2.88 -28.89
N SER A 230 4.20 -4.23 -28.87
CA SER A 230 3.86 -5.05 -30.05
C SER A 230 2.37 -5.01 -30.42
N THR A 231 1.49 -4.52 -29.54
CA THR A 231 0.03 -4.45 -29.75
C THR A 231 -0.41 -3.24 -30.60
N LYS A 232 0.51 -2.47 -31.19
CA LYS A 232 0.20 -1.31 -32.06
C LYS A 232 0.17 -1.62 -33.56
N SER A 233 0.09 -2.89 -33.95
CA SER A 233 0.14 -3.32 -35.36
C SER A 233 -1.17 -4.00 -35.79
N GLU A 234 -2.33 -3.38 -35.51
CA GLU A 234 -3.57 -3.72 -36.22
C GLU A 234 -4.40 -2.45 -36.43
#